data_561de71605df30e6e056b328f504a510
#
_entry.id   561de71605df30e6e056b328f504a510
#
_cell.length_a   1.000
_cell.length_b   1.000
_cell.length_c   1.000
_cell.angle_alpha   90.00
_cell.angle_beta   90.00
_cell.angle_gamma   90.00
#
_symmetry.space_group_name_H-M   'P 1'
#
loop_
_entity.id
_entity.type
_entity.pdbx_description
1 polymer ?
#
loop_
_entity_poly.entity_id
_entity_poly.type
_entity_poly.pdbx_seq_one_letter_code
_entity_poly.pdbx_strand_id
1 'polypeptide(L)'
;MNTAKIVIIEDQLIPAFDMRRQLNDLGYNVTGVFITAEETLSFLEDNVDKELFPEVIITDISLAGKMNGLEASRQINAKYDCAVIISTGLFNIKLIEEALSSRPAFFILKPFDIFYTHICVQMAIYQRRLEKENTCLKEQIGMLRSGK
;
A
#
# COMPACT_ATOMS: atom_id res chain seq x y z
N MET A 1 -6.42 11.77 -15.92
CA MET A 1 -5.52 12.16 -14.83
C MET A 1 -5.69 11.23 -13.65
N ASN A 2 -4.59 10.77 -13.15
CA ASN A 2 -4.62 9.86 -12.02
C ASN A 2 -4.47 10.66 -10.73
N THR A 3 -5.53 10.71 -9.93
CA THR A 3 -5.55 11.45 -8.67
C THR A 3 -5.41 10.52 -7.44
N ALA A 4 -5.00 9.26 -7.65
CA ALA A 4 -4.85 8.32 -6.57
C ALA A 4 -3.83 8.80 -5.55
N LYS A 5 -4.15 8.59 -4.28
CA LYS A 5 -3.33 9.04 -3.15
C LYS A 5 -2.42 7.92 -2.70
N ILE A 6 -1.15 8.24 -2.53
CA ILE A 6 -0.11 7.28 -2.19
C ILE A 6 0.63 7.75 -0.94
N VAL A 7 0.93 6.83 -0.05
CA VAL A 7 1.85 7.03 1.06
C VAL A 7 3.08 6.16 0.83
N ILE A 8 4.25 6.71 1.11
CA ILE A 8 5.54 6.02 1.00
C ILE A 8 6.12 5.85 2.40
N ILE A 9 6.57 4.64 2.71
CA ILE A 9 7.33 4.34 3.93
C ILE A 9 8.71 3.87 3.51
N GLU A 10 9.71 4.72 3.72
CA GLU A 10 11.10 4.47 3.34
C GLU A 10 12.01 5.24 4.28
N ASP A 11 12.93 4.57 4.96
CA ASP A 11 13.83 5.19 5.91
C ASP A 11 15.02 5.93 5.26
N GLN A 12 15.27 5.66 3.98
CA GLN A 12 16.30 6.38 3.22
C GLN A 12 15.65 7.56 2.47
N LEU A 13 16.03 8.76 2.84
CA LEU A 13 15.36 9.98 2.36
C LEU A 13 15.54 10.21 0.85
N ILE A 14 16.72 9.92 0.30
CA ILE A 14 16.98 10.15 -1.14
C ILE A 14 16.08 9.27 -2.01
N PRO A 15 16.02 7.93 -1.83
CA PRO A 15 15.09 7.11 -2.58
C PRO A 15 13.62 7.48 -2.34
N ALA A 16 13.26 7.85 -1.12
CA ALA A 16 11.89 8.23 -0.79
C ALA A 16 11.43 9.47 -1.56
N PHE A 17 12.24 10.51 -1.56
CA PHE A 17 11.92 11.75 -2.26
C PHE A 17 11.97 11.59 -3.79
N ASP A 18 12.89 10.77 -4.29
CA ASP A 18 12.95 10.48 -5.71
C ASP A 18 11.70 9.75 -6.19
N MET A 19 11.26 8.74 -5.45
CA MET A 19 10.00 8.04 -5.75
C MET A 19 8.80 9.01 -5.69
N ARG A 20 8.73 9.84 -4.66
CA ARG A 20 7.68 10.86 -4.54
C ARG A 20 7.63 11.77 -5.75
N ARG A 21 8.78 12.28 -6.17
CA ARG A 21 8.87 13.16 -7.34
C ARG A 21 8.37 12.45 -8.59
N GLN A 22 8.85 11.25 -8.84
CA GLN A 22 8.47 10.48 -10.03
C GLN A 22 6.97 10.14 -10.05
N LEU A 23 6.41 9.76 -8.91
CA LEU A 23 4.98 9.47 -8.80
C LEU A 23 4.13 10.73 -8.99
N ASN A 24 4.54 11.86 -8.41
CA ASN A 24 3.85 13.12 -8.61
C ASN A 24 3.91 13.57 -10.08
N ASP A 25 5.02 13.35 -10.76
CA ASP A 25 5.17 13.65 -12.20
C ASP A 25 4.21 12.82 -13.06
N LEU A 26 3.85 11.63 -12.62
CA LEU A 26 2.84 10.77 -13.27
C LEU A 26 1.40 11.16 -12.92
N GLY A 27 1.19 12.15 -12.08
CA GLY A 27 -0.13 12.63 -11.71
C GLY A 27 -0.70 12.03 -10.43
N TYR A 28 0.04 11.18 -9.74
CA TYR A 28 -0.36 10.70 -8.41
C TYR A 28 -0.23 11.80 -7.36
N ASN A 29 -0.97 11.65 -6.28
CA ASN A 29 -0.88 12.55 -5.14
C ASN A 29 -0.22 11.81 -3.96
N VAL A 30 1.06 12.06 -3.73
CA VAL A 30 1.76 11.49 -2.58
C VAL A 30 1.42 12.34 -1.35
N THR A 31 0.55 11.81 -0.50
CA THR A 31 0.03 12.53 0.68
C THR A 31 0.91 12.41 1.91
N GLY A 32 1.87 11.50 1.90
CA GLY A 32 2.82 11.37 3.01
C GLY A 32 4.03 10.54 2.63
N VAL A 33 5.17 10.89 3.22
CA VAL A 33 6.42 10.14 3.17
C VAL A 33 6.90 9.99 4.60
N PHE A 34 7.04 8.75 5.07
CA PHE A 34 7.38 8.45 6.46
C PHE A 34 8.62 7.59 6.53
N ILE A 35 9.39 7.77 7.59
CA ILE A 35 10.62 7.03 7.85
C ILE A 35 10.33 5.72 8.58
N THR A 36 9.29 5.72 9.41
CA THR A 36 8.92 4.57 10.25
C THR A 36 7.50 4.09 9.98
N ALA A 37 7.25 2.81 10.25
CA ALA A 37 5.90 2.25 10.20
C ALA A 37 5.00 2.89 11.28
N GLU A 38 5.54 3.16 12.44
CA GLU A 38 4.81 3.74 13.57
C GLU A 38 4.22 5.11 13.23
N GLU A 39 5.02 5.97 12.61
CA GLU A 39 4.56 7.28 12.13
C GLU A 39 3.44 7.14 11.09
N THR A 40 3.59 6.16 10.20
CA THR A 40 2.57 5.90 9.18
C THR A 40 1.27 5.45 9.81
N LEU A 41 1.31 4.54 10.77
CA LEU A 41 0.10 4.06 11.44
C LEU A 41 -0.61 5.19 12.18
N SER A 42 0.13 6.09 12.82
CA SER A 42 -0.45 7.29 13.44
C SER A 42 -1.12 8.20 12.42
N PHE A 43 -0.47 8.41 11.29
CA PHE A 43 -1.04 9.20 10.18
C PHE A 43 -2.34 8.58 9.65
N LEU A 44 -2.36 7.26 9.46
CA LEU A 44 -3.55 6.56 8.98
C LEU A 44 -4.71 6.67 9.97
N GLU A 45 -4.44 6.50 11.26
CA GLU A 45 -5.44 6.63 12.30
C GLU A 45 -6.06 8.03 12.33
N ASP A 46 -5.23 9.07 12.22
CA ASP A 46 -5.67 10.46 12.23
C ASP A 46 -6.41 10.87 10.96
N ASN A 47 -6.26 10.15 9.87
CA ASN A 47 -6.78 10.52 8.56
C ASN A 47 -7.82 9.54 8.00
N VAL A 48 -8.32 8.60 8.80
CA VAL A 48 -9.40 7.70 8.39
C VAL A 48 -10.60 8.52 7.91
N ASP A 49 -11.14 8.16 6.74
CA ASP A 49 -12.27 8.85 6.09
C ASP A 49 -12.01 10.33 5.77
N LYS A 50 -10.75 10.76 5.77
CA LYS A 50 -10.34 12.10 5.38
C LYS A 50 -9.67 12.11 4.01
N GLU A 51 -9.52 13.30 3.47
CA GLU A 51 -9.03 13.53 2.11
C GLU A 51 -7.60 13.03 1.88
N LEU A 52 -6.75 13.02 2.92
CA LEU A 52 -5.36 12.60 2.81
C LEU A 52 -5.15 11.10 2.92
N PHE A 53 -6.20 10.33 3.22
CA PHE A 53 -6.08 8.88 3.39
C PHE A 53 -5.67 8.21 2.06
N PRO A 54 -4.62 7.35 2.06
CA PRO A 54 -4.11 6.77 0.82
C PRO A 54 -4.98 5.63 0.30
N GLU A 55 -4.95 5.45 -1.01
CA GLU A 55 -5.47 4.25 -1.67
C GLU A 55 -4.40 3.16 -1.74
N VAL A 56 -3.12 3.56 -1.81
CA VAL A 56 -1.98 2.66 -1.91
C VAL A 56 -0.87 3.13 -0.97
N ILE A 57 -0.24 2.18 -0.31
CA ILE A 57 0.96 2.40 0.50
C ILE A 57 2.09 1.60 -0.11
N ILE A 58 3.23 2.25 -0.36
CA ILE A 58 4.44 1.59 -0.81
C ILE A 58 5.42 1.58 0.36
N THR A 59 5.79 0.41 0.84
CA THR A 59 6.66 0.27 2.02
C THR A 59 7.88 -0.59 1.72
N ASP A 60 9.04 -0.16 2.22
CA ASP A 60 10.22 -1.03 2.32
C ASP A 60 10.01 -2.06 3.44
N ILE A 61 10.67 -3.22 3.32
CA ILE A 61 10.69 -4.23 4.38
C ILE A 61 11.54 -3.75 5.55
N SER A 62 12.75 -3.27 5.26
CA SER A 62 13.68 -2.80 6.28
C SER A 62 13.43 -1.34 6.59
N LEU A 63 12.90 -1.06 7.76
CA LEU A 63 12.57 0.29 8.19
C LEU A 63 13.26 0.62 9.51
N ALA A 64 13.52 1.91 9.73
CA ALA A 64 13.88 2.41 11.04
C ALA A 64 12.74 2.19 12.04
N GLY A 65 13.05 2.19 13.33
CA GLY A 65 12.06 1.94 14.37
C GLY A 65 11.95 0.47 14.76
N LYS A 66 10.91 0.13 15.49
CA LYS A 66 10.71 -1.23 16.04
C LYS A 66 9.97 -2.15 15.07
N MET A 67 9.16 -1.58 14.20
CA MET A 67 8.30 -2.34 13.28
C MET A 67 8.91 -2.33 11.89
N ASN A 68 8.99 -3.50 11.24
CA ASN A 68 9.40 -3.58 9.85
C ASN A 68 8.19 -3.43 8.90
N GLY A 69 8.47 -3.36 7.60
CA GLY A 69 7.43 -3.17 6.60
C GLY A 69 6.44 -4.33 6.48
N LEU A 70 6.86 -5.56 6.81
CA LEU A 70 5.98 -6.72 6.77
C LEU A 70 4.93 -6.67 7.88
N GLU A 71 5.35 -6.32 9.09
CA GLU A 71 4.43 -6.15 10.21
C GLU A 71 3.49 -4.98 9.97
N ALA A 72 4.00 -3.86 9.45
CA ALA A 72 3.17 -2.74 9.05
C ALA A 72 2.12 -3.16 8.02
N SER A 73 2.51 -3.94 7.02
CA SER A 73 1.60 -4.46 5.99
C SER A 73 0.47 -5.30 6.60
N ARG A 74 0.80 -6.19 7.54
CA ARG A 74 -0.20 -7.01 8.23
C ARG A 74 -1.20 -6.15 8.99
N GLN A 75 -0.72 -5.18 9.76
CA GLN A 75 -1.59 -4.29 10.55
C GLN A 75 -2.47 -3.41 9.67
N ILE A 76 -1.91 -2.88 8.58
CA ILE A 76 -2.65 -2.06 7.65
C ILE A 76 -3.74 -2.88 6.95
N ASN A 77 -3.41 -4.06 6.45
CA ASN A 77 -4.38 -4.94 5.80
C ASN A 77 -5.52 -5.38 6.72
N ALA A 78 -5.23 -5.57 8.01
CA ALA A 78 -6.23 -5.98 8.99
C ALA A 78 -7.21 -4.86 9.36
N LYS A 79 -6.77 -3.60 9.26
CA LYS A 79 -7.53 -2.47 9.82
C LYS A 79 -8.06 -1.49 8.78
N TYR A 80 -7.37 -1.31 7.67
CA TYR A 80 -7.66 -0.24 6.70
C TYR A 80 -7.97 -0.77 5.31
N ASP A 81 -8.74 0.00 4.58
CA ASP A 81 -9.08 -0.25 3.18
C ASP A 81 -8.10 0.49 2.26
N CYS A 82 -6.90 -0.04 2.15
CA CYS A 82 -5.89 0.42 1.20
C CYS A 82 -5.00 -0.74 0.78
N ALA A 83 -4.42 -0.65 -0.41
CA ALA A 83 -3.52 -1.66 -0.92
C ALA A 83 -2.10 -1.40 -0.41
N VAL A 84 -1.35 -2.44 -0.10
CA VAL A 84 0.05 -2.34 0.30
C VAL A 84 0.92 -2.99 -0.76
N ILE A 85 1.91 -2.24 -1.24
CA ILE A 85 2.96 -2.71 -2.14
C ILE A 85 4.26 -2.75 -1.35
N ILE A 86 4.94 -3.88 -1.38
CA ILE A 86 6.24 -4.04 -0.71
C ILE A 86 7.36 -3.82 -1.70
N SER A 87 8.30 -2.95 -1.35
CA SER A 87 9.52 -2.74 -2.12
C SER A 87 10.72 -3.31 -1.37
N THR A 88 11.59 -4.01 -2.09
CA THR A 88 12.76 -4.64 -1.47
C THR A 88 13.89 -4.81 -2.45
N GLY A 89 15.13 -4.65 -1.96
CA GLY A 89 16.35 -5.00 -2.68
C GLY A 89 16.91 -6.37 -2.30
N LEU A 90 16.26 -7.07 -1.37
CA LEU A 90 16.75 -8.34 -0.84
C LEU A 90 16.12 -9.52 -1.59
N PHE A 91 16.97 -10.36 -2.19
CA PHE A 91 16.58 -11.61 -2.83
C PHE A 91 16.85 -12.77 -1.86
N ASN A 92 15.88 -13.06 -1.01
CA ASN A 92 15.95 -14.19 -0.10
C ASN A 92 14.59 -14.88 -0.12
N ILE A 93 14.58 -16.17 -0.45
CA ILE A 93 13.33 -16.95 -0.56
C ILE A 93 12.53 -16.91 0.74
N LYS A 94 13.20 -17.03 1.89
CA LYS A 94 12.57 -16.93 3.20
C LYS A 94 11.84 -15.60 3.40
N LEU A 95 12.49 -14.51 3.03
CA LEU A 95 11.92 -13.17 3.15
C LEU A 95 10.73 -12.99 2.23
N ILE A 96 10.81 -13.53 1.01
CA ILE A 96 9.70 -13.50 0.06
C ILE A 96 8.52 -14.30 0.60
N GLU A 97 8.74 -15.46 1.18
CA GLU A 97 7.67 -16.27 1.79
C GLU A 97 7.02 -15.55 2.96
N GLU A 98 7.81 -14.92 3.83
CA GLU A 98 7.29 -14.09 4.92
C GLU A 98 6.48 -12.91 4.38
N ALA A 99 6.99 -12.25 3.34
CA ALA A 99 6.31 -11.14 2.71
C ALA A 99 4.97 -11.56 2.10
N LEU A 100 4.92 -12.72 1.44
CA LEU A 100 3.67 -13.27 0.92
C LEU A 100 2.64 -13.52 2.01
N SER A 101 3.08 -13.92 3.20
CA SER A 101 2.17 -14.13 4.34
C SER A 101 1.53 -12.83 4.85
N SER A 102 2.13 -11.68 4.56
CA SER A 102 1.56 -10.37 4.90
C SER A 102 0.48 -9.90 3.93
N ARG A 103 0.24 -10.66 2.85
CA ARG A 103 -0.75 -10.39 1.80
C ARG A 103 -0.60 -9.03 1.13
N PRO A 104 0.60 -8.68 0.61
CA PRO A 104 0.75 -7.46 -0.16
C PRO A 104 0.02 -7.57 -1.49
N ALA A 105 -0.37 -6.45 -2.06
CA ALA A 105 -0.95 -6.42 -3.40
C ALA A 105 0.10 -6.78 -4.46
N PHE A 106 1.30 -6.21 -4.35
CA PHE A 106 2.40 -6.43 -5.27
C PHE A 106 3.74 -6.26 -4.60
N PHE A 107 4.78 -6.71 -5.27
CA PHE A 107 6.18 -6.49 -4.93
C PHE A 107 6.86 -5.63 -5.97
N ILE A 108 7.70 -4.70 -5.52
CA ILE A 108 8.57 -3.90 -6.37
C ILE A 108 10.02 -4.19 -5.96
N LEU A 109 10.86 -4.53 -6.93
CA LEU A 109 12.26 -4.77 -6.69
C LEU A 109 13.06 -3.47 -6.85
N LYS A 110 14.00 -3.23 -5.95
CA LYS A 110 14.96 -2.14 -6.07
C LYS A 110 16.12 -2.53 -7.01
N PRO A 111 16.66 -1.62 -7.81
CA PRO A 111 16.27 -0.21 -7.97
C PRO A 111 14.93 -0.05 -8.68
N PHE A 112 14.21 1.02 -8.37
CA PHE A 112 12.87 1.23 -8.90
C PHE A 112 12.87 1.54 -10.39
N ASP A 113 11.99 0.84 -11.12
CA ASP A 113 11.54 1.24 -12.43
C ASP A 113 10.19 1.93 -12.26
N ILE A 114 10.12 3.21 -12.63
CA ILE A 114 8.90 3.99 -12.41
C ILE A 114 7.71 3.48 -13.24
N PHE A 115 7.96 2.96 -14.44
CA PHE A 115 6.89 2.41 -15.26
C PHE A 115 6.32 1.13 -14.65
N TYR A 116 7.18 0.25 -14.15
CA TYR A 116 6.75 -0.94 -13.43
C TYR A 116 6.00 -0.58 -12.14
N THR A 117 6.51 0.38 -11.39
CA THR A 117 5.84 0.90 -10.18
C THR A 117 4.46 1.44 -10.52
N HIS A 118 4.35 2.21 -11.59
CA HIS A 118 3.07 2.73 -12.08
C HIS A 118 2.07 1.59 -12.38
N ILE A 119 2.52 0.56 -13.10
CA ILE A 119 1.69 -0.62 -13.38
C ILE A 119 1.22 -1.27 -12.08
N CYS A 120 2.12 -1.50 -11.13
CA CYS A 120 1.78 -2.12 -9.86
C CYS A 120 0.75 -1.29 -9.07
N VAL A 121 0.92 0.02 -9.04
CA VAL A 121 -0.04 0.92 -8.37
C VAL A 121 -1.42 0.82 -9.02
N GLN A 122 -1.49 0.89 -10.35
CA GLN A 122 -2.76 0.78 -11.07
C GLN A 122 -3.44 -0.56 -10.86
N MET A 123 -2.68 -1.64 -10.88
CA MET A 123 -3.21 -2.99 -10.65
C MET A 123 -3.67 -3.16 -9.19
N ALA A 124 -2.96 -2.60 -8.24
CA ALA A 124 -3.36 -2.64 -6.84
C ALA A 124 -4.69 -1.92 -6.60
N ILE A 125 -4.87 -0.76 -7.21
CA ILE A 125 -6.12 0.00 -7.16
C ILE A 125 -7.26 -0.79 -7.80
N TYR A 126 -7.01 -1.36 -8.96
CA TYR A 126 -7.99 -2.17 -9.69
C TYR A 126 -8.46 -3.38 -8.88
N GLN A 127 -7.52 -4.13 -8.32
CA GLN A 127 -7.83 -5.28 -7.46
C GLN A 127 -8.69 -4.86 -6.26
N ARG A 128 -8.38 -3.74 -5.65
CA ARG A 128 -9.12 -3.22 -4.49
C ARG A 128 -10.56 -2.91 -4.85
N ARG A 129 -10.78 -2.31 -6.01
CA ARG A 129 -12.13 -2.03 -6.52
C ARG A 129 -12.92 -3.31 -6.77
N LEU A 130 -12.30 -4.33 -7.38
CA LEU A 130 -12.93 -5.62 -7.60
C LEU A 130 -13.30 -6.32 -6.30
N GLU A 131 -12.44 -6.27 -5.29
CA GLU A 131 -12.72 -6.84 -3.97
C GLU A 131 -13.93 -6.17 -3.31
N LYS A 132 -14.03 -4.84 -3.41
CA LYS A 132 -15.18 -4.09 -2.90
C LYS A 132 -16.47 -4.45 -3.63
N GLU A 133 -16.45 -4.54 -4.94
CA GLU A 133 -17.60 -4.96 -5.74
C GLU A 133 -18.05 -6.37 -5.37
N ASN A 134 -17.12 -7.31 -5.23
CA ASN A 134 -17.38 -8.67 -4.81
C ASN A 134 -18.04 -8.73 -3.42
N THR A 135 -17.52 -7.99 -2.47
CA THR A 135 -18.08 -7.92 -1.12
C THR A 135 -19.50 -7.37 -1.15
N CYS A 136 -19.72 -6.30 -1.89
CA CYS A 136 -21.02 -5.68 -2.05
C CYS A 136 -22.04 -6.66 -2.66
N LEU A 137 -21.66 -7.39 -3.72
CA LEU A 137 -22.51 -8.39 -4.36
C LEU A 137 -22.85 -9.54 -3.42
N LYS A 138 -21.88 -10.03 -2.65
CA LYS A 138 -22.10 -11.08 -1.65
C LYS A 138 -23.05 -10.63 -0.56
N GLU A 139 -22.95 -9.41 -0.09
CA GLU A 139 -23.85 -8.82 0.89
C GLU A 139 -25.28 -8.72 0.33
N GLN A 140 -25.44 -8.26 -0.90
CA GLN A 140 -26.75 -8.19 -1.57
C GLN A 140 -27.38 -9.57 -1.72
N ILE A 141 -26.62 -10.58 -2.13
CA ILE A 141 -27.10 -11.97 -2.23
C ILE A 141 -27.49 -12.49 -0.84
N GLY A 142 -26.69 -12.23 0.18
CA GLY A 142 -27.01 -12.59 1.57
C GLY A 142 -28.32 -11.98 2.04
N MET A 143 -28.54 -10.70 1.76
CA MET A 143 -29.78 -9.99 2.09
C MET A 143 -30.99 -10.59 1.37
N LEU A 144 -30.85 -10.93 0.09
CA LEU A 144 -31.92 -11.58 -0.69
C LEU A 144 -32.26 -12.97 -0.14
N ARG A 145 -31.29 -13.73 0.33
CA ARG A 145 -31.49 -15.05 0.91
C ARG A 145 -32.12 -14.99 2.30
N SER A 146 -31.82 -13.97 3.08
CA SER A 146 -32.36 -13.81 4.43
C SER A 146 -33.70 -13.10 4.48
N GLY A 147 -34.15 -12.50 3.39
CA GLY A 147 -35.43 -11.80 3.26
C GLY A 147 -36.63 -12.70 2.98
N LYS A 148 -36.47 -14.00 3.20
CA LYS A 148 -37.58 -14.93 3.07
C LYS A 148 -38.45 -14.89 4.33
#